data_99c7f9b059becf7cd48afce5d613448c
#
_entry.id   99c7f9b059becf7cd48afce5d613448c
#
_cell.length_a   1.000
_cell.length_b   1.000
_cell.length_c   1.000
_cell.angle_alpha   90.00
_cell.angle_beta   90.00
_cell.angle_gamma   90.00
#
_symmetry.space_group_name_H-M   'P 1'
#
loop_
_entity.id
_entity.type
_entity.pdbx_description
1 polymer ?
#
loop_
_entity_poly.entity_id
_entity_poly.type
_entity_poly.pdbx_seq_one_letter_code
_entity_poly.pdbx_strand_id
1 'polypeptide(L)'
;LLSRAILDKDEKQIARLLNIVMSRMISILDTKAPDAMKENFYHGLLLGLLRGSNPDWLIKSNRESGDGFSDILIMPEDPDAGIVIEVKYAKEMKELDAACEAAITQIKDKRYDEALRDEDRCDILAYGIAFCRKRCRVVGEKF
;
A
#
# COMPACT_ATOMS: atom_id res chain seq x y z
N LEU A 1 3.24 -15.46 1.62
CA LEU A 1 3.56 -14.84 2.91
C LEU A 1 2.99 -13.43 3.05
N LEU A 2 3.29 -12.55 2.07
CA LEU A 2 2.79 -11.18 2.12
C LEU A 2 1.27 -11.12 2.05
N SER A 3 0.66 -11.86 1.12
CA SER A 3 -0.79 -11.89 0.97
C SER A 3 -1.48 -12.39 2.25
N ARG A 4 -0.91 -13.39 2.92
CA ARG A 4 -1.46 -13.91 4.16
C ARG A 4 -1.43 -12.87 5.27
N ALA A 5 -0.30 -12.18 5.42
CA ALA A 5 -0.17 -11.11 6.41
C ALA A 5 -1.19 -9.98 6.17
N ILE A 6 -1.45 -9.66 4.90
CA ILE A 6 -2.45 -8.65 4.55
C ILE A 6 -3.87 -9.10 4.92
N LEU A 7 -4.23 -10.34 4.62
CA LEU A 7 -5.55 -10.88 4.98
C LEU A 7 -5.76 -10.95 6.49
N ASP A 8 -4.71 -11.26 7.23
CA ASP A 8 -4.77 -11.42 8.69
C ASP A 8 -4.65 -10.09 9.45
N LYS A 9 -4.50 -8.97 8.74
CA LYS A 9 -4.26 -7.66 9.32
C LYS A 9 -3.05 -7.66 10.24
N ASP A 10 -2.01 -8.38 9.86
CA ASP A 10 -0.75 -8.46 10.61
C ASP A 10 0.22 -7.36 10.14
N GLU A 11 0.02 -6.16 10.65
CA GLU A 11 0.76 -4.97 10.26
C GLU A 11 2.27 -5.13 10.46
N LYS A 12 2.66 -5.76 11.56
CA LYS A 12 4.07 -5.99 11.88
C LYS A 12 4.72 -6.94 10.88
N GLN A 13 4.02 -8.00 10.50
CA GLN A 13 4.55 -8.97 9.54
C GLN A 13 4.63 -8.35 8.14
N ILE A 14 3.65 -7.56 7.74
CA ILE A 14 3.70 -6.84 6.47
C ILE A 14 4.94 -5.93 6.44
N ALA A 15 5.13 -5.13 7.47
CA ALA A 15 6.27 -4.22 7.56
C ALA A 15 7.60 -5.00 7.56
N ARG A 16 7.67 -6.11 8.27
CA ARG A 16 8.88 -6.95 8.32
C ARG A 16 9.24 -7.48 6.94
N LEU A 17 8.27 -8.02 6.23
CA LEU A 17 8.50 -8.59 4.89
C LEU A 17 8.94 -7.50 3.89
N LEU A 18 8.29 -6.35 3.93
CA LEU A 18 8.67 -5.24 3.06
C LEU A 18 10.05 -4.69 3.41
N ASN A 19 10.39 -4.58 4.69
CA ASN A 19 11.71 -4.12 5.12
C ASN A 19 12.81 -5.10 4.68
N ILE A 20 12.56 -6.40 4.69
CA ILE A 20 13.51 -7.39 4.19
C ILE A 20 13.78 -7.17 2.71
N VAL A 21 12.74 -7.01 1.92
CA VAL A 21 12.88 -6.76 0.47
C VAL A 21 13.69 -5.50 0.23
N MET A 22 13.33 -4.41 0.89
CA MET A 22 13.99 -3.12 0.67
C MET A 22 15.45 -3.12 1.12
N SER A 23 15.79 -3.87 2.17
CA SER A 23 17.18 -3.95 2.63
C SER A 23 18.11 -4.59 1.60
N ARG A 24 17.55 -5.35 0.67
CA ARG A 24 18.29 -6.02 -0.40
C ARG A 24 18.32 -5.23 -1.69
N MET A 25 17.62 -4.11 -1.76
CA MET A 25 17.59 -3.28 -2.96
C MET A 25 18.79 -2.37 -3.01
N ILE A 26 19.30 -2.19 -4.22
CA ILE A 26 20.48 -1.37 -4.45
C ILE A 26 20.03 0.10 -4.59
N SER A 27 20.93 0.95 -4.30
CA SER A 27 21.07 2.40 -4.42
C SER A 27 20.03 3.26 -5.18
N ILE A 28 19.05 2.69 -5.88
CA ILE A 28 18.02 3.50 -6.55
C ILE A 28 17.23 4.33 -5.54
N LEU A 29 17.13 3.84 -4.29
CA LEU A 29 16.44 4.55 -3.21
C LEU A 29 17.26 5.72 -2.67
N ASP A 30 18.53 5.79 -3.01
CA ASP A 30 19.45 6.85 -2.58
C ASP A 30 19.53 7.99 -3.60
N THR A 31 18.77 7.92 -4.69
CA THR A 31 18.78 8.96 -5.71
C THR A 31 18.05 10.23 -5.24
N LYS A 32 18.45 11.37 -5.78
CA LYS A 32 17.82 12.67 -5.50
C LYS A 32 16.58 12.88 -6.36
N ALA A 33 15.80 11.84 -6.57
CA ALA A 33 14.57 11.94 -7.35
C ALA A 33 13.50 12.75 -6.60
N PRO A 34 12.60 13.44 -7.32
CA PRO A 34 11.46 14.11 -6.68
C PRO A 34 10.60 13.13 -5.88
N ASP A 35 9.95 13.62 -4.84
CA ASP A 35 9.12 12.81 -3.95
C ASP A 35 8.00 12.05 -4.69
N ALA A 36 7.37 12.69 -5.68
CA ALA A 36 6.35 12.03 -6.48
C ALA A 36 6.89 10.80 -7.22
N MET A 37 8.10 10.86 -7.73
CA MET A 37 8.74 9.71 -8.38
C MET A 37 9.06 8.61 -7.38
N LYS A 38 9.41 8.98 -6.14
CA LYS A 38 9.66 8.01 -5.08
C LYS A 38 8.37 7.29 -4.68
N GLU A 39 7.26 8.00 -4.53
CA GLU A 39 5.97 7.37 -4.26
C GLU A 39 5.59 6.40 -5.38
N ASN A 40 5.76 6.81 -6.62
CA ASN A 40 5.47 5.94 -7.78
C ASN A 40 6.36 4.69 -7.79
N PHE A 41 7.62 4.84 -7.41
CA PHE A 41 8.52 3.70 -7.32
C PHE A 41 8.04 2.69 -6.28
N TYR A 42 7.72 3.13 -5.07
CA TYR A 42 7.25 2.24 -4.00
C TYR A 42 5.89 1.64 -4.33
N HIS A 43 5.03 2.42 -4.96
CA HIS A 43 3.73 1.92 -5.43
C HIS A 43 3.93 0.76 -6.42
N GLY A 44 4.78 0.93 -7.41
CA GLY A 44 5.08 -0.09 -8.40
C GLY A 44 5.74 -1.32 -7.80
N LEU A 45 6.68 -1.11 -6.86
CA LEU A 45 7.33 -2.20 -6.15
C LEU A 45 6.31 -3.04 -5.37
N LEU A 46 5.45 -2.37 -4.61
CA LEU A 46 4.43 -3.05 -3.82
C LEU A 46 3.45 -3.81 -4.73
N LEU A 47 3.04 -3.18 -5.82
CA LEU A 47 2.13 -3.81 -6.78
C LEU A 47 2.73 -5.10 -7.35
N GLY A 48 4.02 -5.09 -7.70
CA GLY A 48 4.72 -6.27 -8.19
C GLY A 48 4.82 -7.37 -7.15
N LEU A 49 5.13 -7.00 -5.90
CA LEU A 49 5.21 -7.95 -4.80
C LEU A 49 3.86 -8.61 -4.51
N LEU A 50 2.78 -7.84 -4.55
CA LEU A 50 1.43 -8.34 -4.33
C LEU A 50 1.04 -9.34 -5.41
N ARG A 51 1.28 -9.01 -6.67
CA ARG A 51 0.97 -9.90 -7.79
C ARG A 51 1.78 -11.19 -7.74
N GLY A 52 3.03 -11.09 -7.31
CA GLY A 52 3.89 -12.27 -7.14
C GLY A 52 3.49 -13.12 -5.94
N SER A 53 2.94 -12.49 -4.89
CA SER A 53 2.55 -13.19 -3.67
C SER A 53 1.29 -14.03 -3.84
N ASN A 54 0.32 -13.52 -4.59
CA ASN A 54 -0.93 -14.24 -4.82
C ASN A 54 -1.47 -13.91 -6.22
N PRO A 55 -1.17 -14.75 -7.22
CA PRO A 55 -1.63 -14.51 -8.59
C PRO A 55 -3.14 -14.62 -8.80
N ASP A 56 -3.86 -15.17 -7.82
CA ASP A 56 -5.32 -15.30 -7.91
C ASP A 56 -6.05 -14.04 -7.45
N TRP A 57 -5.34 -13.10 -6.86
CA TRP A 57 -5.93 -11.82 -6.46
C TRP A 57 -6.13 -10.92 -7.68
N LEU A 58 -7.32 -10.33 -7.77
CA LEU A 58 -7.57 -9.29 -8.75
C LEU A 58 -7.11 -7.95 -8.17
N ILE A 59 -6.10 -7.36 -8.80
CA ILE A 59 -5.45 -6.15 -8.29
C ILE A 59 -5.58 -5.04 -9.33
N LYS A 60 -6.08 -3.89 -8.88
CA LYS A 60 -6.19 -2.69 -9.71
C LYS A 60 -5.40 -1.56 -9.07
N SER A 61 -4.72 -0.81 -9.90
CA SER A 61 -4.02 0.40 -9.50
C SER A 61 -4.76 1.60 -10.08
N ASN A 62 -5.26 2.48 -9.21
CA ASN A 62 -5.96 3.67 -9.64
C ASN A 62 -5.00 4.85 -9.72
N ARG A 63 -5.13 5.65 -10.78
CA ARG A 63 -4.42 6.91 -10.91
C ARG A 63 -5.37 8.06 -10.63
N GLU A 64 -4.89 9.04 -9.87
CA GLU A 64 -5.55 10.33 -9.84
C GLU A 64 -5.16 11.12 -11.08
N SER A 65 -6.06 11.96 -11.53
CA SER A 65 -5.79 12.86 -12.67
C SER A 65 -4.62 13.79 -12.32
N GLY A 66 -3.56 13.71 -13.09
CA GLY A 66 -2.40 14.60 -12.97
C GLY A 66 -1.13 13.87 -12.61
N ASP A 67 -0.89 13.54 -11.34
CA ASP A 67 0.47 13.30 -10.88
C ASP A 67 0.68 12.02 -10.09
N GLY A 68 0.39 10.87 -10.63
CA GLY A 68 0.83 9.63 -10.00
C GLY A 68 -0.30 8.72 -9.57
N PHE A 69 0.06 7.74 -8.76
CA PHE A 69 -0.86 6.69 -8.33
C PHE A 69 -1.43 7.06 -6.97
N SER A 70 -2.73 6.86 -6.78
CA SER A 70 -3.35 7.13 -5.51
C SER A 70 -3.45 5.87 -4.66
N ASP A 71 -3.97 4.79 -5.21
CA ASP A 71 -4.29 3.62 -4.40
C ASP A 71 -4.19 2.32 -5.18
N ILE A 72 -4.11 1.24 -4.41
CA ILE A 72 -4.19 -0.13 -4.92
C ILE A 72 -5.45 -0.76 -4.36
N LEU A 73 -6.30 -1.27 -5.23
CA LEU A 73 -7.50 -2.00 -4.86
C LEU A 73 -7.30 -3.48 -5.11
N ILE A 74 -7.62 -4.30 -4.11
CA ILE A 74 -7.45 -5.74 -4.19
C ILE A 74 -8.79 -6.42 -3.92
N MET A 75 -9.15 -7.35 -4.81
CA MET A 75 -10.29 -8.23 -4.63
C MET A 75 -9.74 -9.65 -4.44
N PRO A 76 -9.69 -10.13 -3.17
CA PRO A 76 -9.27 -11.50 -2.90
C PRO A 76 -10.28 -12.53 -3.39
N GLU A 77 -9.94 -13.80 -3.22
CA GLU A 77 -10.81 -14.92 -3.62
C GLU A 77 -12.11 -14.97 -2.82
N ASP A 78 -12.09 -14.56 -1.54
CA ASP A 78 -13.30 -14.39 -0.76
C ASP A 78 -14.13 -13.26 -1.39
N PRO A 79 -15.36 -13.54 -1.88
CA PRO A 79 -16.14 -12.54 -2.59
C PRO A 79 -16.61 -11.36 -1.72
N ASP A 80 -16.57 -11.49 -0.40
CA ASP A 80 -16.95 -10.41 0.51
C ASP A 80 -15.78 -9.51 0.88
N ALA A 81 -14.56 -9.96 0.66
CA ALA A 81 -13.35 -9.24 1.08
C ALA A 81 -12.89 -8.21 0.05
N GLY A 82 -12.41 -7.09 0.55
CA GLY A 82 -11.78 -6.05 -0.26
C GLY A 82 -10.65 -5.41 0.51
N ILE A 83 -9.61 -4.98 -0.19
CA ILE A 83 -8.45 -4.35 0.41
C ILE A 83 -8.10 -3.09 -0.37
N VAL A 84 -7.86 -2.00 0.36
CA VAL A 84 -7.39 -0.73 -0.20
C VAL A 84 -6.03 -0.41 0.41
N ILE A 85 -5.07 -0.06 -0.41
CA ILE A 85 -3.74 0.33 0.07
C ILE A 85 -3.39 1.69 -0.53
N GLU A 86 -3.04 2.64 0.33
CA GLU A 86 -2.49 3.93 -0.05
C GLU A 86 -1.02 3.97 0.32
N VAL A 87 -0.16 4.36 -0.63
CA VAL A 87 1.28 4.43 -0.44
C VAL A 87 1.70 5.89 -0.29
N LYS A 88 2.53 6.17 0.70
CA LYS A 88 3.11 7.48 0.93
C LYS A 88 4.62 7.38 1.05
N TYR A 89 5.31 8.45 0.68
CA TYR A 89 6.74 8.61 0.90
C TYR A 89 6.98 9.65 1.98
N ALA A 90 7.83 9.33 2.96
CA ALA A 90 8.26 10.25 3.99
C ALA A 90 9.73 10.58 3.81
N LYS A 91 10.11 11.85 3.92
CA LYS A 91 11.49 12.28 3.78
C LYS A 91 12.34 11.86 4.96
N GLU A 92 11.77 11.80 6.15
CA GLU A 92 12.46 11.46 7.38
C GLU A 92 11.74 10.33 8.12
N MET A 93 12.53 9.52 8.81
CA MET A 93 12.01 8.37 9.57
C MET A 93 10.95 8.77 10.61
N LYS A 94 11.12 9.92 11.25
CA LYS A 94 10.18 10.42 12.26
C LYS A 94 8.81 10.75 11.70
N GLU A 95 8.69 10.89 10.37
CA GLU A 95 7.44 11.24 9.70
C GLU A 95 6.63 10.01 9.25
N LEU A 96 7.18 8.80 9.43
CA LEU A 96 6.52 7.58 8.93
C LEU A 96 5.13 7.36 9.52
N ASP A 97 4.96 7.54 10.83
CA ASP A 97 3.66 7.33 11.47
C ASP A 97 2.61 8.33 10.96
N ALA A 98 3.01 9.60 10.86
CA ALA A 98 2.12 10.64 10.34
C ALA A 98 1.75 10.38 8.88
N ALA A 99 2.69 9.88 8.09
CA ALA A 99 2.43 9.53 6.68
C ALA A 99 1.45 8.36 6.56
N CYS A 100 1.55 7.35 7.42
CA CYS A 100 0.58 6.25 7.46
C CYS A 100 -0.82 6.76 7.80
N GLU A 101 -0.94 7.64 8.79
CA GLU A 101 -2.24 8.20 9.18
C GLU A 101 -2.81 9.08 8.07
N ALA A 102 -1.95 9.84 7.39
CA ALA A 102 -2.37 10.64 6.23
C ALA A 102 -2.89 9.75 5.11
N ALA A 103 -2.28 8.59 4.89
CA ALA A 103 -2.73 7.62 3.91
C ALA A 103 -4.12 7.09 4.23
N ILE A 104 -4.37 6.70 5.47
CA ILE A 104 -5.69 6.23 5.92
C ILE A 104 -6.73 7.34 5.77
N THR A 105 -6.39 8.57 6.17
CA THR A 105 -7.28 9.72 6.01
C THR A 105 -7.62 9.95 4.55
N GLN A 106 -6.65 9.85 3.65
CA GLN A 106 -6.89 10.01 2.23
C GLN A 106 -7.85 8.94 1.68
N ILE A 107 -7.72 7.70 2.12
CA ILE A 107 -8.64 6.63 1.72
C ILE A 107 -10.06 6.99 2.12
N LYS A 108 -10.26 7.50 3.34
CA LYS A 108 -11.57 7.91 3.84
C LYS A 108 -12.13 9.10 3.07
N ASP A 109 -11.34 10.15 2.91
CA ASP A 109 -11.78 11.39 2.28
C ASP A 109 -12.08 11.23 0.80
N LYS A 110 -11.30 10.42 0.11
CA LYS A 110 -11.47 10.15 -1.32
C LYS A 110 -12.42 8.98 -1.58
N ARG A 111 -12.86 8.28 -0.54
CA ARG A 111 -13.78 7.14 -0.61
C ARG A 111 -13.32 6.05 -1.57
N TYR A 112 -12.05 5.69 -1.49
CA TYR A 112 -11.48 4.66 -2.36
C TYR A 112 -12.14 3.29 -2.16
N ASP A 113 -12.74 3.05 -1.00
CA ASP A 113 -13.46 1.81 -0.70
C ASP A 113 -14.76 1.65 -1.50
N GLU A 114 -15.33 2.74 -2.04
CA GLU A 114 -16.59 2.67 -2.78
C GLU A 114 -16.51 1.76 -4.01
N ALA A 115 -15.39 1.77 -4.71
CA ALA A 115 -15.21 0.91 -5.87
C ALA A 115 -15.32 -0.58 -5.50
N LEU A 116 -14.83 -0.95 -4.30
CA LEU A 116 -14.95 -2.31 -3.80
C LEU A 116 -16.38 -2.62 -3.35
N ARG A 117 -17.06 -1.67 -2.73
CA ARG A 117 -18.45 -1.82 -2.31
C ARG A 117 -19.39 -1.96 -3.51
N ASP A 118 -19.07 -1.28 -4.61
CA ASP A 118 -19.83 -1.42 -5.86
C ASP A 118 -19.69 -2.82 -6.46
N GLU A 119 -18.65 -3.55 -6.09
CA GLU A 119 -18.45 -4.96 -6.47
C GLU A 119 -18.99 -5.92 -5.39
N ASP A 120 -19.88 -5.43 -4.53
CA ASP A 120 -20.52 -6.19 -3.44
C ASP A 120 -19.53 -6.69 -2.37
N ARG A 121 -18.38 -6.02 -2.25
CA ARG A 121 -17.39 -6.34 -1.23
C ARG A 121 -17.64 -5.48 0.00
N CYS A 122 -18.04 -6.09 1.11
CA CYS A 122 -18.45 -5.38 2.33
C CYS A 122 -17.43 -5.50 3.47
N ASP A 123 -16.55 -6.49 3.43
CA ASP A 123 -15.54 -6.72 4.45
C ASP A 123 -14.21 -6.10 3.97
N ILE A 124 -14.01 -4.83 4.30
CA ILE A 124 -12.92 -4.03 3.71
C ILE A 124 -11.85 -3.73 4.75
N LEU A 125 -10.60 -4.03 4.36
CA LEU A 125 -9.40 -3.63 5.09
C LEU A 125 -8.73 -2.49 4.34
N ALA A 126 -8.31 -1.45 5.04
CA ALA A 126 -7.55 -0.36 4.49
C ALA A 126 -6.17 -0.30 5.12
N TYR A 127 -5.16 -0.07 4.31
CA TYR A 127 -3.78 0.05 4.78
C TYR A 127 -3.17 1.36 4.30
N GLY A 128 -2.54 2.06 5.22
CA GLY A 128 -1.61 3.12 4.91
C GLY A 128 -0.20 2.56 5.04
N ILE A 129 0.56 2.62 3.97
CA ILE A 129 1.94 2.15 3.98
C ILE A 129 2.85 3.32 3.60
N ALA A 130 3.72 3.70 4.51
CA ALA A 130 4.66 4.79 4.30
C ALA A 130 6.07 4.24 4.18
N PHE A 131 6.80 4.77 3.22
CA PHE A 131 8.20 4.41 2.96
C PHE A 131 9.11 5.59 3.21
N CYS A 132 10.28 5.30 3.76
CA CYS A 132 11.36 6.26 3.89
C CYS A 132 12.65 5.53 3.58
N ARG A 133 13.20 5.74 2.39
CA ARG A 133 14.40 5.03 1.91
C ARG A 133 14.19 3.51 1.97
N LYS A 134 14.93 2.78 2.80
CA LYS A 134 14.85 1.32 2.93
C LYS A 134 14.01 0.87 4.12
N ARG A 135 13.12 1.74 4.59
CA ARG A 135 12.24 1.44 5.73
C ARG A 135 10.80 1.69 5.37
N CYS A 136 9.90 0.96 6.01
CA CYS A 136 8.48 1.22 5.89
C CYS A 136 7.76 1.07 7.23
N ARG A 137 6.60 1.68 7.29
CA ARG A 137 5.67 1.54 8.39
C ARG A 137 4.30 1.21 7.80
N VAL A 138 3.54 0.40 8.50
CA VAL A 138 2.22 -0.07 8.05
C VAL A 138 1.19 0.16 9.14
N VAL A 139 0.07 0.77 8.78
CA VAL A 139 -1.10 0.90 9.64
C VAL A 139 -2.31 0.34 8.89
N GLY A 140 -3.05 -0.54 9.53
CA GLY A 140 -4.25 -1.14 8.96
C GLY A 140 -5.50 -0.77 9.76
N GLU A 141 -6.63 -0.66 9.07
CA GLU A 141 -7.91 -0.34 9.68
C GLU A 141 -9.02 -1.08 8.95
N LYS A 142 -9.98 -1.58 9.70
CA LYS A 142 -11.21 -2.14 9.14
C LYS A 142 -12.19 -1.01 8.84
N PHE A 143 -12.75 -1.04 7.65
CA PHE A 143 -13.71 -0.02 7.21
C PHE A 143 -15.15 -0.54 7.30
#